data_2e60257938d45ba30aa91917f3edc2b3
#
_entry.id   2e60257938d45ba30aa91917f3edc2b3
#
_cell.length_a   1.000
_cell.length_b   1.000
_cell.length_c   1.000
_cell.angle_alpha   90.00
_cell.angle_beta   90.00
_cell.angle_gamma   90.00
#
_symmetry.space_group_name_H-M   'P 1'
#
loop_
_entity.id
_entity.type
_entity.pdbx_description
1 polymer ?
#
loop_
_entity_poly.entity_id
_entity_poly.type
_entity_poly.pdbx_seq_one_letter_code
_entity_poly.pdbx_strand_id
1 'polypeptide(L)'
;MPWLLRTPTRVSLQRGSGSPPVMLSGPLAPIRPTGKSKSMAIPIPGDVRQLLDGPNYVHLSTLRADGSPRNWVVWVGLEDDHILVCTSDAIWKAKDMRRDPRVAMSVTDMADPYRMAAIQGRVVEVRPDEGCRYMDPISVKYTGAPFPSRGPDRVCFVIAVESAAARALGFVHSPG
;
A
#
# COMPACT_ATOMS: atom_id res chain seq x y z
N MET A 1 -23.76 -2.66 -38.39
CA MET A 1 -24.77 -2.53 -37.32
C MET A 1 -24.37 -1.37 -36.44
N PRO A 2 -25.06 -0.21 -36.44
CA PRO A 2 -24.63 0.98 -35.70
C PRO A 2 -25.13 0.95 -34.26
N TRP A 3 -24.28 1.31 -33.32
CA TRP A 3 -24.60 1.50 -31.92
C TRP A 3 -25.40 2.79 -31.74
N LEU A 4 -26.67 2.66 -31.32
CA LEU A 4 -27.56 3.76 -31.00
C LEU A 4 -27.10 4.44 -29.69
N LEU A 5 -26.76 5.71 -29.79
CA LEU A 5 -26.57 6.65 -28.69
C LEU A 5 -27.89 6.84 -27.95
N ARG A 6 -27.98 6.39 -26.71
CA ARG A 6 -29.06 6.76 -25.79
C ARG A 6 -28.69 8.07 -25.08
N THR A 7 -29.45 9.11 -25.35
CA THR A 7 -29.43 10.37 -24.60
C THR A 7 -29.96 10.16 -23.18
N PRO A 8 -29.32 10.77 -22.15
CA PRO A 8 -29.85 10.68 -20.79
C PRO A 8 -31.05 11.60 -20.60
N THR A 9 -32.11 11.03 -20.06
CA THR A 9 -33.33 11.72 -19.66
C THR A 9 -33.04 12.67 -18.49
N ARG A 10 -33.38 13.95 -18.68
CA ARG A 10 -33.26 15.01 -17.68
C ARG A 10 -34.27 14.78 -16.54
N VAL A 11 -33.78 14.36 -15.36
CA VAL A 11 -34.60 14.31 -14.14
C VAL A 11 -34.72 15.72 -13.58
N SER A 12 -35.94 16.23 -13.53
CA SER A 12 -36.31 17.53 -12.95
C SER A 12 -36.40 17.38 -11.43
N LEU A 13 -35.44 17.93 -10.70
CA LEU A 13 -35.49 18.00 -9.22
C LEU A 13 -36.36 19.18 -8.81
N GLN A 14 -37.50 18.88 -8.16
CA GLN A 14 -38.35 19.88 -7.47
C GLN A 14 -37.56 20.46 -6.26
N ARG A 15 -37.56 21.78 -6.17
CA ARG A 15 -37.00 22.51 -5.03
C ARG A 15 -37.91 22.35 -3.80
N GLY A 16 -37.42 21.58 -2.83
CA GLY A 16 -37.94 21.61 -1.46
C GLY A 16 -37.39 22.83 -0.73
N SER A 17 -38.30 23.59 -0.08
CA SER A 17 -38.00 24.72 0.82
C SER A 17 -37.26 24.17 2.06
N GLY A 18 -35.98 24.47 2.20
CA GLY A 18 -35.17 24.06 3.36
C GLY A 18 -34.06 25.07 3.60
N SER A 19 -33.93 25.50 4.82
CA SER A 19 -32.99 26.38 5.53
C SER A 19 -31.70 26.80 4.81
N PRO A 20 -31.19 28.03 5.03
CA PRO A 20 -29.98 28.50 4.36
C PRO A 20 -28.75 27.67 4.76
N PRO A 21 -27.78 27.44 3.85
CA PRO A 21 -26.55 26.73 4.17
C PRO A 21 -25.76 27.56 5.19
N VAL A 22 -25.33 26.88 6.25
CA VAL A 22 -24.35 27.44 7.19
C VAL A 22 -23.04 27.63 6.43
N MET A 23 -22.73 28.85 6.07
CA MET A 23 -21.43 29.24 5.51
C MET A 23 -20.42 29.21 6.64
N LEU A 24 -19.63 28.12 6.71
CA LEU A 24 -18.39 28.10 7.45
C LEU A 24 -17.33 28.85 6.64
N SER A 25 -17.41 30.21 6.70
CA SER A 25 -16.41 31.09 6.10
C SER A 25 -15.29 31.33 7.10
N GLY A 26 -14.30 30.47 7.08
CA GLY A 26 -13.01 30.71 7.71
C GLY A 26 -11.93 30.03 6.88
N PRO A 27 -10.76 30.65 6.62
CA PRO A 27 -9.67 29.97 5.98
C PRO A 27 -9.26 28.82 6.88
N LEU A 28 -9.31 27.58 6.33
CA LEU A 28 -8.74 26.40 6.98
C LEU A 28 -7.28 26.73 7.31
N ALA A 29 -6.97 26.80 8.61
CA ALA A 29 -5.61 27.00 9.05
C ALA A 29 -4.74 25.88 8.44
N PRO A 30 -3.55 26.20 7.89
CA PRO A 30 -2.67 25.19 7.34
C PRO A 30 -2.36 24.19 8.44
N ILE A 31 -2.60 22.90 8.17
CA ILE A 31 -2.20 21.80 9.04
C ILE A 31 -0.67 21.90 9.15
N ARG A 32 -0.18 22.42 10.28
CA ARG A 32 1.25 22.41 10.56
C ARG A 32 1.66 20.93 10.68
N PRO A 33 2.69 20.49 9.95
CA PRO A 33 3.27 19.18 10.20
C PRO A 33 3.79 19.21 11.65
N THR A 34 3.07 18.51 12.54
CA THR A 34 3.52 18.26 13.91
C THR A 34 4.85 17.55 13.81
N GLY A 35 5.85 18.08 14.53
CA GLY A 35 7.25 17.83 14.45
C GLY A 35 7.65 16.37 14.19
N LYS A 36 8.84 16.18 13.60
CA LYS A 36 9.52 14.92 13.35
C LYS A 36 9.51 14.05 14.62
N SER A 37 8.43 13.30 14.82
CA SER A 37 8.49 12.15 15.73
C SER A 37 9.52 11.22 15.12
N LYS A 38 10.61 10.98 15.82
CA LYS A 38 11.59 9.97 15.49
C LYS A 38 10.92 8.64 15.82
N SER A 39 10.06 8.18 14.90
CA SER A 39 9.40 6.89 15.04
C SER A 39 10.52 5.85 15.05
N MET A 40 10.58 5.08 16.11
CA MET A 40 11.56 3.99 16.25
C MET A 40 11.00 2.76 15.56
N ALA A 41 11.85 2.01 14.85
CA ALA A 41 11.53 0.70 14.35
C ALA A 41 11.04 -0.20 15.48
N ILE A 42 9.99 -0.97 15.22
CA ILE A 42 9.43 -1.96 16.14
C ILE A 42 9.55 -3.36 15.53
N PRO A 43 9.66 -4.43 16.34
CA PRO A 43 9.51 -5.78 15.85
C PRO A 43 8.13 -5.98 15.18
N ILE A 44 8.08 -6.82 14.16
CA ILE A 44 6.82 -7.15 13.48
C ILE A 44 5.97 -8.02 14.42
N PRO A 45 4.76 -7.59 14.84
CA PRO A 45 3.87 -8.41 15.66
C PRO A 45 3.58 -9.76 15.00
N GLY A 46 3.44 -10.83 15.81
CA GLY A 46 3.35 -12.20 15.29
C GLY A 46 2.15 -12.44 14.38
N ASP A 47 1.01 -11.83 14.65
CA ASP A 47 -0.21 -11.89 13.83
C ASP A 47 -0.04 -11.16 12.48
N VAL A 48 0.66 -10.02 12.47
CA VAL A 48 1.04 -9.29 11.25
C VAL A 48 2.05 -10.11 10.44
N ARG A 49 3.04 -10.71 11.11
CA ARG A 49 4.05 -11.56 10.47
C ARG A 49 3.40 -12.74 9.74
N GLN A 50 2.44 -13.42 10.37
CA GLN A 50 1.71 -14.52 9.73
C GLN A 50 1.04 -14.09 8.42
N LEU A 51 0.44 -12.90 8.35
CA LEU A 51 -0.14 -12.37 7.13
C LEU A 51 0.92 -12.07 6.06
N LEU A 52 2.08 -11.54 6.46
CA LEU A 52 3.16 -11.20 5.52
C LEU A 52 3.96 -12.42 5.06
N ASP A 53 4.07 -13.47 5.84
CA ASP A 53 4.71 -14.75 5.47
C ASP A 53 3.88 -15.53 4.45
N GLY A 54 2.57 -15.41 4.50
CA GLY A 54 1.67 -15.99 3.50
C GLY A 54 1.79 -15.31 2.13
N PRO A 55 1.28 -15.94 1.04
CA PRO A 55 1.27 -15.37 -0.31
C PRO A 55 0.17 -14.30 -0.48
N ASN A 56 -0.01 -13.47 0.53
CA ASN A 56 -1.02 -12.43 0.58
C ASN A 56 -0.52 -11.17 -0.12
N TYR A 57 -1.36 -10.59 -1.01
CA TYR A 57 -1.02 -9.34 -1.69
C TYR A 57 -1.01 -8.17 -0.72
N VAL A 58 0.03 -7.33 -0.83
CA VAL A 58 0.18 -6.13 -0.02
C VAL A 58 -0.14 -4.89 -0.85
N HIS A 59 -0.99 -4.03 -0.33
CA HIS A 59 -1.25 -2.71 -0.90
C HIS A 59 -0.26 -1.72 -0.28
N LEU A 60 0.73 -1.30 -1.08
CA LEU A 60 1.78 -0.35 -0.70
C LEU A 60 1.39 1.05 -1.15
N SER A 61 1.32 1.99 -0.22
CA SER A 61 1.16 3.41 -0.50
C SER A 61 2.50 4.13 -0.38
N THR A 62 2.85 4.88 -1.43
CA THR A 62 4.00 5.78 -1.50
C THR A 62 3.52 7.22 -1.68
N LEU A 63 4.38 8.20 -1.47
CA LEU A 63 4.06 9.62 -1.63
C LEU A 63 4.68 10.18 -2.91
N ARG A 64 3.89 10.91 -3.70
CA ARG A 64 4.38 11.67 -4.85
C ARG A 64 5.11 12.93 -4.40
N ALA A 65 5.73 13.65 -5.36
CA ALA A 65 6.44 14.90 -5.09
C ALA A 65 5.55 16.01 -4.49
N ASP A 66 4.27 16.01 -4.83
CA ASP A 66 3.26 16.93 -4.30
C ASP A 66 2.67 16.47 -2.95
N GLY A 67 3.15 15.34 -2.41
CA GLY A 67 2.66 14.75 -1.17
C GLY A 67 1.41 13.89 -1.33
N SER A 68 0.81 13.82 -2.52
CA SER A 68 -0.36 12.97 -2.75
C SER A 68 0.02 11.48 -2.70
N PRO A 69 -0.84 10.61 -2.17
CA PRO A 69 -0.56 9.18 -2.11
C PRO A 69 -0.68 8.52 -3.48
N ARG A 70 0.14 7.47 -3.68
CA ARG A 70 0.05 6.54 -4.82
C ARG A 70 0.05 5.12 -4.28
N ASN A 71 -0.88 4.29 -4.75
CA ASN A 71 -1.03 2.92 -4.26
C ASN A 71 -0.57 1.89 -5.31
N TRP A 72 -0.02 0.78 -4.83
CA TRP A 72 0.51 -0.32 -5.61
C TRP A 72 0.13 -1.64 -4.96
N VAL A 73 -0.24 -2.64 -5.76
CA VAL A 73 -0.28 -4.01 -5.29
C VAL A 73 1.10 -4.61 -5.49
N VAL A 74 1.68 -5.17 -4.43
CA VAL A 74 3.04 -5.71 -4.43
C VAL A 74 3.12 -7.05 -3.74
N TRP A 75 4.14 -7.81 -4.10
CA TRP A 75 4.64 -8.95 -3.32
C TRP A 75 5.67 -8.45 -2.33
N VAL A 76 5.75 -9.10 -1.18
CA VAL A 76 6.70 -8.76 -0.13
C VAL A 76 7.44 -9.99 0.39
N GLY A 77 8.65 -9.78 0.88
CA GLY A 77 9.39 -10.73 1.69
C GLY A 77 9.59 -10.20 3.09
N LEU A 78 10.13 -11.04 3.95
CA LEU A 78 10.59 -10.66 5.29
C LEU A 78 12.06 -11.04 5.44
N GLU A 79 12.82 -10.16 6.10
CA GLU A 79 14.17 -10.40 6.59
C GLU A 79 14.23 -9.86 8.01
N ASP A 80 14.36 -10.74 9.00
CA ASP A 80 14.22 -10.39 10.42
C ASP A 80 12.92 -9.62 10.70
N ASP A 81 13.01 -8.39 11.18
CA ASP A 81 11.88 -7.49 11.43
C ASP A 81 11.71 -6.42 10.35
N HIS A 82 12.17 -6.70 9.13
CA HIS A 82 12.04 -5.80 7.99
C HIS A 82 11.17 -6.42 6.89
N ILE A 83 10.41 -5.56 6.22
CA ILE A 83 9.64 -5.93 5.03
C ILE A 83 10.48 -5.61 3.80
N LEU A 84 10.59 -6.58 2.88
CA LEU A 84 11.32 -6.44 1.62
C LEU A 84 10.35 -6.19 0.48
N VAL A 85 10.60 -5.13 -0.30
CA VAL A 85 9.86 -4.82 -1.54
C VAL A 85 10.86 -4.71 -2.69
N CYS A 86 10.83 -5.69 -3.59
CA CYS A 86 11.71 -5.70 -4.77
C CYS A 86 11.00 -5.13 -6.00
N THR A 87 11.73 -4.37 -6.80
CA THR A 87 11.19 -3.72 -8.01
C THR A 87 12.30 -3.31 -8.97
N SER A 88 11.94 -2.72 -10.13
CA SER A 88 12.86 -1.98 -10.99
C SER A 88 13.04 -0.57 -10.44
N ASP A 89 14.27 -0.05 -10.45
CA ASP A 89 14.59 1.32 -10.00
C ASP A 89 14.03 2.40 -10.96
N ALA A 90 13.71 2.01 -12.20
CA ALA A 90 13.19 2.91 -13.22
C ALA A 90 11.73 3.34 -12.95
N ILE A 91 10.94 2.57 -12.19
CA ILE A 91 9.50 2.80 -12.04
C ILE A 91 9.14 3.77 -10.90
N TRP A 92 7.92 4.28 -10.97
CA TRP A 92 7.46 5.35 -10.08
C TRP A 92 7.51 5.00 -8.59
N LYS A 93 7.17 3.77 -8.19
CA LYS A 93 7.22 3.40 -6.77
C LYS A 93 8.65 3.47 -6.21
N ALA A 94 9.67 3.11 -6.99
CA ALA A 94 11.05 3.22 -6.58
C ALA A 94 11.45 4.69 -6.42
N LYS A 95 11.11 5.53 -7.41
CA LYS A 95 11.37 6.98 -7.38
C LYS A 95 10.67 7.66 -6.20
N ASP A 96 9.43 7.27 -5.91
CA ASP A 96 8.67 7.80 -4.77
C ASP A 96 9.35 7.42 -3.45
N MET A 97 9.67 6.13 -3.22
CA MET A 97 10.32 5.66 -1.99
C MET A 97 11.74 6.20 -1.78
N ARG A 98 12.47 6.50 -2.87
CA ARG A 98 13.78 7.17 -2.76
C ARG A 98 13.65 8.63 -2.34
N ARG A 99 12.62 9.32 -2.80
CA ARG A 99 12.38 10.72 -2.46
C ARG A 99 11.79 10.89 -1.07
N ASP A 100 10.79 10.10 -0.74
CA ASP A 100 10.13 10.10 0.57
C ASP A 100 10.07 8.66 1.09
N PRO A 101 10.86 8.34 2.12
CA PRO A 101 10.97 6.98 2.61
C PRO A 101 9.74 6.49 3.39
N ARG A 102 8.77 7.35 3.68
CA ARG A 102 7.55 6.97 4.41
C ARG A 102 6.64 6.13 3.53
N VAL A 103 6.16 5.02 4.08
CA VAL A 103 5.23 4.14 3.39
C VAL A 103 4.12 3.69 4.34
N ALA A 104 2.96 3.39 3.77
CA ALA A 104 1.90 2.69 4.46
C ALA A 104 1.53 1.43 3.67
N MET A 105 1.15 0.38 4.38
CA MET A 105 0.78 -0.88 3.77
C MET A 105 -0.48 -1.43 4.42
N SER A 106 -1.27 -2.16 3.64
CA SER A 106 -2.30 -3.03 4.16
C SER A 106 -2.20 -4.40 3.49
N VAL A 107 -2.55 -5.43 4.23
CA VAL A 107 -2.59 -6.80 3.77
C VAL A 107 -3.85 -7.47 4.28
N THR A 108 -4.47 -8.30 3.44
CA THR A 108 -5.58 -9.18 3.82
C THR A 108 -5.18 -10.62 3.56
N ASP A 109 -5.66 -11.53 4.40
CA ASP A 109 -5.52 -12.96 4.16
C ASP A 109 -6.35 -13.35 2.91
N MET A 110 -5.74 -14.04 1.97
CA MET A 110 -6.43 -14.46 0.74
C MET A 110 -7.49 -15.53 0.99
N ALA A 111 -7.34 -16.32 2.05
CA ALA A 111 -8.32 -17.35 2.44
C ALA A 111 -9.44 -16.77 3.31
N ASP A 112 -9.14 -15.75 4.12
CA ASP A 112 -10.09 -15.06 4.99
C ASP A 112 -9.88 -13.54 4.94
N PRO A 113 -10.54 -12.82 4.01
CA PRO A 113 -10.37 -11.37 3.84
C PRO A 113 -10.70 -10.53 5.07
N TYR A 114 -11.36 -11.12 6.07
CA TYR A 114 -11.67 -10.46 7.33
C TYR A 114 -10.49 -10.48 8.32
N ARG A 115 -9.43 -11.22 8.01
CA ARG A 115 -8.14 -11.13 8.67
C ARG A 115 -7.25 -10.17 7.89
N MET A 116 -6.87 -9.08 8.51
CA MET A 116 -6.14 -8.00 7.84
C MET A 116 -5.14 -7.33 8.78
N ALA A 117 -4.18 -6.62 8.21
CA ALA A 117 -3.29 -5.75 8.96
C ALA A 117 -3.08 -4.41 8.25
N ALA A 118 -2.88 -3.37 9.06
CA ALA A 118 -2.42 -2.05 8.64
C ALA A 118 -1.02 -1.82 9.22
N ILE A 119 -0.12 -1.30 8.39
CA ILE A 119 1.30 -1.15 8.72
C ILE A 119 1.75 0.24 8.26
N GLN A 120 2.49 0.93 9.10
CA GLN A 120 3.27 2.11 8.71
C GLN A 120 4.75 1.79 8.85
N GLY A 121 5.55 2.27 7.92
CA GLY A 121 6.97 1.98 7.92
C GLY A 121 7.77 3.01 7.14
N ARG A 122 9.06 2.79 7.16
CA ARG A 122 10.03 3.65 6.51
C ARG A 122 11.09 2.82 5.79
N VAL A 123 11.40 3.21 4.57
CA VAL A 123 12.57 2.68 3.87
C VAL A 123 13.82 3.09 4.65
N VAL A 124 14.60 2.11 5.05
CA VAL A 124 15.86 2.30 5.81
C VAL A 124 17.08 1.97 4.97
N GLU A 125 16.90 1.15 3.94
CA GLU A 125 17.98 0.74 3.05
C GLU A 125 17.45 0.43 1.66
N VAL A 126 18.28 0.62 0.64
CA VAL A 126 18.02 0.19 -0.74
C VAL A 126 19.22 -0.60 -1.23
N ARG A 127 18.99 -1.85 -1.58
CA ARG A 127 20.02 -2.80 -2.01
C ARG A 127 19.89 -3.12 -3.49
N PRO A 128 20.99 -3.27 -4.24
CA PRO A 128 20.94 -3.93 -5.55
C PRO A 128 20.36 -5.35 -5.41
N ASP A 129 19.45 -5.72 -6.28
CA ASP A 129 18.86 -7.08 -6.33
C ASP A 129 19.42 -7.84 -7.53
N GLU A 130 20.76 -7.94 -7.58
CA GLU A 130 21.49 -8.63 -8.63
C GLU A 130 21.09 -10.11 -8.70
N GLY A 131 20.79 -10.56 -9.91
CA GLY A 131 20.32 -11.92 -10.13
C GLY A 131 18.99 -12.25 -9.45
N CYS A 132 18.25 -11.26 -8.98
CA CYS A 132 16.99 -11.39 -8.23
C CYS A 132 17.14 -12.15 -6.90
N ARG A 133 18.28 -12.03 -6.23
CA ARG A 133 18.58 -12.78 -5.00
C ARG A 133 17.56 -12.56 -3.88
N TYR A 134 16.97 -11.36 -3.80
CA TYR A 134 15.89 -11.05 -2.86
C TYR A 134 14.51 -11.34 -3.48
N MET A 135 14.35 -11.08 -4.78
CA MET A 135 13.08 -11.27 -5.46
C MET A 135 12.72 -12.73 -5.68
N ASP A 136 13.69 -13.62 -5.92
CA ASP A 136 13.41 -15.03 -6.19
C ASP A 136 12.71 -15.76 -5.02
N PRO A 137 13.17 -15.66 -3.76
CA PRO A 137 12.42 -16.23 -2.63
C PRO A 137 11.00 -15.66 -2.51
N ILE A 138 10.84 -14.35 -2.78
CA ILE A 138 9.51 -13.71 -2.79
C ILE A 138 8.66 -14.33 -3.90
N SER A 139 9.18 -14.41 -5.13
CA SER A 139 8.44 -14.99 -6.26
C SER A 139 8.02 -16.43 -6.01
N VAL A 140 8.92 -17.25 -5.47
CA VAL A 140 8.63 -18.65 -5.10
C VAL A 140 7.47 -18.72 -4.11
N LYS A 141 7.43 -17.84 -3.11
CA LYS A 141 6.31 -17.77 -2.17
C LYS A 141 4.95 -17.55 -2.85
N TYR A 142 4.88 -16.68 -3.88
CA TYR A 142 3.62 -16.32 -4.54
C TYR A 142 3.27 -17.20 -5.74
N THR A 143 4.26 -17.77 -6.43
CA THR A 143 4.06 -18.45 -7.73
C THR A 143 4.63 -19.86 -7.80
N GLY A 144 5.43 -20.26 -6.83
CA GLY A 144 6.16 -21.53 -6.86
C GLY A 144 7.42 -21.52 -7.75
N ALA A 145 7.75 -20.40 -8.42
CA ALA A 145 8.86 -20.29 -9.37
C ALA A 145 9.70 -19.02 -9.16
N PRO A 146 11.00 -19.04 -9.57
CA PRO A 146 11.82 -17.84 -9.57
C PRO A 146 11.26 -16.73 -10.45
N PHE A 147 11.59 -15.48 -10.13
CA PHE A 147 11.07 -14.32 -10.85
C PHE A 147 11.64 -14.25 -12.28
N PRO A 148 10.79 -14.15 -13.32
CA PRO A 148 11.25 -14.28 -14.70
C PRO A 148 11.97 -13.03 -15.24
N SER A 149 11.67 -11.82 -14.72
CA SER A 149 12.22 -10.57 -15.23
C SER A 149 13.52 -10.19 -14.50
N ARG A 150 14.65 -10.40 -15.19
CA ARG A 150 16.01 -10.26 -14.66
C ARG A 150 16.74 -9.01 -15.12
N GLY A 151 16.03 -7.88 -15.23
CA GLY A 151 16.64 -6.62 -15.65
C GLY A 151 17.78 -6.16 -14.72
N PRO A 152 18.75 -5.38 -15.24
CA PRO A 152 19.91 -4.93 -14.47
C PRO A 152 19.58 -3.85 -13.43
N ASP A 153 18.41 -3.25 -13.52
CA ASP A 153 17.93 -2.16 -12.66
C ASP A 153 17.09 -2.65 -11.47
N ARG A 154 17.27 -3.94 -11.09
CA ARG A 154 16.55 -4.52 -9.95
C ARG A 154 17.10 -4.01 -8.64
N VAL A 155 16.18 -3.59 -7.74
CA VAL A 155 16.48 -3.12 -6.39
C VAL A 155 15.52 -3.71 -5.36
N CYS A 156 16.01 -3.89 -4.15
CA CYS A 156 15.24 -4.29 -2.99
C CYS A 156 15.22 -3.14 -1.97
N PHE A 157 14.03 -2.68 -1.63
CA PHE A 157 13.80 -1.71 -0.56
C PHE A 157 13.58 -2.47 0.75
N VAL A 158 14.38 -2.14 1.76
CA VAL A 158 14.27 -2.65 3.13
C VAL A 158 13.47 -1.65 3.94
N ILE A 159 12.34 -2.10 4.49
CA ILE A 159 11.38 -1.25 5.18
C ILE A 159 11.33 -1.66 6.65
N ALA A 160 11.71 -0.75 7.54
CA ALA A 160 11.50 -0.88 8.97
C ALA A 160 10.05 -0.56 9.32
N VAL A 161 9.44 -1.36 10.18
CA VAL A 161 8.08 -1.15 10.67
C VAL A 161 8.09 -0.13 11.81
N GLU A 162 7.28 0.91 11.71
CA GLU A 162 7.12 1.96 12.73
C GLU A 162 5.81 1.77 13.53
N SER A 163 4.80 1.17 12.93
CA SER A 163 3.53 0.83 13.56
C SER A 163 2.86 -0.31 12.77
N ALA A 164 2.29 -1.28 13.45
CA ALA A 164 1.54 -2.35 12.83
C ALA A 164 0.43 -2.86 13.75
N ALA A 165 -0.73 -3.17 13.18
CA ALA A 165 -1.85 -3.77 13.90
C ALA A 165 -2.61 -4.70 12.97
N ALA A 166 -2.82 -5.94 13.42
CA ALA A 166 -3.73 -6.88 12.78
C ALA A 166 -5.14 -6.78 13.38
N ARG A 167 -6.12 -7.15 12.59
CA ARG A 167 -7.53 -7.29 13.00
C ARG A 167 -8.12 -8.51 12.35
N ALA A 168 -8.98 -9.20 13.10
CA ALA A 168 -9.87 -10.23 12.60
C ALA A 168 -11.31 -9.78 12.89
N LEU A 169 -12.16 -9.76 11.88
CA LEU A 169 -13.58 -9.47 12.03
C LEU A 169 -14.32 -10.80 12.08
N GLY A 170 -15.34 -10.88 12.94
CA GLY A 170 -16.11 -12.13 13.18
C GLY A 170 -17.09 -12.48 12.05
N PHE A 171 -16.79 -12.11 10.80
CA PHE A 171 -17.58 -12.49 9.63
C PHE A 171 -17.08 -13.79 9.03
N VAL A 172 -18.00 -14.56 8.44
CA VAL A 172 -17.65 -15.74 7.65
C VAL A 172 -17.51 -15.32 6.19
N HIS A 173 -16.34 -15.59 5.61
CA HIS A 173 -16.14 -15.38 4.17
C HIS A 173 -16.91 -16.45 3.40
N SER A 174 -17.81 -16.02 2.53
CA SER A 174 -18.55 -16.90 1.61
C SER A 174 -18.16 -16.51 0.19
N PRO A 175 -17.15 -17.18 -0.40
CA PRO A 175 -16.86 -16.98 -1.81
C PRO A 175 -18.05 -17.45 -2.63
N GLY A 176 -18.60 -16.57 -3.50
CA GLY A 176 -19.67 -16.87 -4.42
C GLY A 176 -19.21 -17.81 -5.54
#